data_fb84f297f43d5a3f1f586b5241ebedfe
#
_entry.id   fb84f297f43d5a3f1f586b5241ebedfe
#
_cell.length_a   1.000
_cell.length_b   1.000
_cell.length_c   1.000
_cell.angle_alpha   90.00
_cell.angle_beta   90.00
_cell.angle_gamma   90.00
#
_symmetry.space_group_name_H-M   'P 1'
#
loop_
_entity.id
_entity.type
_entity.pdbx_description
1 polymer ?
#
loop_
_entity_poly.entity_id
_entity_poly.type
_entity_poly.pdbx_seq_one_letter_code
_entity_poly.pdbx_strand_id
1 'polypeptide(L)'
;MSINMSIRALQQAYARGELTPAQLMADIRRRAADYEARNIWIHLLSAEEQQPWLDALARKDPATHPLWGIPFAIKDNIDLAGIPTTAACPDFAYTPDTSAQVVQQLTDAGAIPVGKTNLDQFATGL
;
A
#
# COMPACT_ATOMS: atom_id res chain seq x y z
N MET A 1 -9.35 3.12 19.10
CA MET A 1 -7.94 3.34 19.48
C MET A 1 -7.14 3.76 18.25
N SER A 2 -6.38 4.82 18.39
CA SER A 2 -5.56 5.28 17.27
C SER A 2 -4.19 4.60 17.30
N ILE A 3 -3.69 4.25 16.11
CA ILE A 3 -2.36 3.67 15.95
C ILE A 3 -1.44 4.79 15.50
N ASN A 4 -0.28 4.91 16.16
CA ASN A 4 0.74 5.83 15.71
C ASN A 4 1.35 5.29 14.42
N MET A 5 1.17 6.03 13.34
CA MET A 5 1.55 5.60 11.99
C MET A 5 2.96 6.02 11.59
N SER A 6 3.74 6.60 12.51
CA SER A 6 5.13 6.89 12.17
C SER A 6 5.89 5.57 11.93
N ILE A 7 6.88 5.62 11.04
CA ILE A 7 7.66 4.42 10.71
C ILE A 7 8.29 3.84 11.96
N ARG A 8 8.88 4.70 12.80
CA ARG A 8 9.53 4.24 14.04
C ARG A 8 8.56 3.56 14.98
N ALA A 9 7.37 4.15 15.17
CA ALA A 9 6.37 3.58 16.07
C ALA A 9 5.88 2.23 15.56
N LEU A 10 5.67 2.09 14.26
CA LEU A 10 5.26 0.82 13.68
C LEU A 10 6.36 -0.23 13.81
N GLN A 11 7.60 0.13 13.56
CA GLN A 11 8.73 -0.79 13.73
C GLN A 11 8.82 -1.29 15.17
N GLN A 12 8.63 -0.39 16.15
CA GLN A 12 8.65 -0.76 17.55
C GLN A 12 7.48 -1.69 17.92
N ALA A 13 6.28 -1.40 17.42
CA ALA A 13 5.11 -2.23 17.70
C ALA A 13 5.30 -3.64 17.13
N TYR A 14 5.86 -3.76 15.94
CA TYR A 14 6.17 -5.05 15.33
C TYR A 14 7.21 -5.81 16.16
N ALA A 15 8.27 -5.12 16.57
CA ALA A 15 9.35 -5.74 17.35
C ALA A 15 8.88 -6.25 18.70
N ARG A 16 7.89 -5.56 19.30
CA ARG A 16 7.34 -5.95 20.61
C ARG A 16 6.24 -7.00 20.51
N GLY A 17 5.84 -7.38 19.29
CA GLY A 17 4.74 -8.31 19.09
C GLY A 17 3.37 -7.74 19.39
N GLU A 18 3.26 -6.41 19.50
CA GLU A 18 1.99 -5.72 19.77
C GLU A 18 1.11 -5.60 18.53
N LEU A 19 1.70 -5.73 17.36
CA LEU A 19 1.03 -5.53 16.08
C LEU A 19 1.69 -6.40 15.02
N THR A 20 0.88 -6.92 14.08
CA THR A 20 1.41 -7.59 12.90
C THR A 20 1.07 -6.78 11.65
N PRO A 21 1.85 -6.92 10.56
CA PRO A 21 1.50 -6.24 9.31
C PRO A 21 0.08 -6.56 8.82
N ALA A 22 -0.36 -7.81 8.94
CA ALA A 22 -1.72 -8.19 8.53
C ALA A 22 -2.78 -7.47 9.35
N GLN A 23 -2.56 -7.34 10.67
CA GLN A 23 -3.49 -6.59 11.54
C GLN A 23 -3.54 -5.11 11.17
N LEU A 24 -2.39 -4.52 10.89
CA LEU A 24 -2.32 -3.12 10.49
C LEU A 24 -3.06 -2.89 9.17
N MET A 25 -2.84 -3.75 8.18
CA MET A 25 -3.50 -3.63 6.88
C MET A 25 -5.02 -3.77 7.01
N ALA A 26 -5.49 -4.70 7.85
CA ALA A 26 -6.92 -4.86 8.11
C ALA A 26 -7.50 -3.60 8.76
N ASP A 27 -6.79 -3.00 9.71
CA ASP A 27 -7.23 -1.77 10.36
C ASP A 27 -7.30 -0.60 9.37
N ILE A 28 -6.30 -0.48 8.49
CA ILE A 28 -6.29 0.57 7.48
C ILE A 28 -7.48 0.41 6.53
N ARG A 29 -7.75 -0.82 6.07
CA ARG A 29 -8.91 -1.07 5.19
C ARG A 29 -10.22 -0.70 5.87
N ARG A 30 -10.36 -1.07 7.14
CA ARG A 30 -11.56 -0.75 7.91
C ARG A 30 -11.76 0.75 8.06
N ARG A 31 -10.69 1.48 8.39
CA ARG A 31 -10.76 2.94 8.53
C ARG A 31 -11.08 3.61 7.22
N ALA A 32 -10.49 3.14 6.12
CA ALA A 32 -10.76 3.70 4.80
C ALA A 32 -12.22 3.52 4.40
N ALA A 33 -12.84 2.42 4.81
CA ALA A 33 -14.25 2.17 4.52
C ALA A 33 -15.18 3.02 5.41
N ASP A 34 -14.77 3.31 6.64
CA ASP A 34 -15.60 4.06 7.60
C ASP A 34 -15.61 5.57 7.34
N TYR A 35 -14.53 6.11 6.74
CA TYR A 35 -14.42 7.54 6.51
C TYR A 35 -14.85 7.91 5.10
N GLU A 36 -15.21 9.19 4.92
CA GLU A 36 -15.53 9.75 3.61
C GLU A 36 -14.26 9.89 2.76
N ALA A 37 -13.40 8.86 2.80
CA ALA A 37 -12.14 8.84 2.07
C ALA A 37 -12.30 8.31 0.65
N ARG A 38 -13.54 8.13 0.18
CA ARG A 38 -13.82 7.55 -1.14
C ARG A 38 -13.23 8.33 -2.29
N ASN A 39 -13.06 9.64 -2.10
CA ASN A 39 -12.46 10.48 -3.13
C ASN A 39 -10.95 10.39 -3.15
N ILE A 40 -10.35 9.77 -2.12
CA ILE A 40 -8.91 9.59 -2.02
C ILE A 40 -8.48 8.31 -2.74
N TRP A 41 -9.28 7.24 -2.61
CA TRP A 41 -8.93 5.94 -3.14
C TRP A 41 -9.62 5.65 -4.47
N ILE A 42 -8.85 5.38 -5.51
CA ILE A 42 -9.34 4.82 -6.75
C ILE A 42 -9.53 3.31 -6.58
N HIS A 43 -8.57 2.67 -5.93
CA HIS A 43 -8.60 1.24 -5.69
C HIS A 43 -7.91 0.95 -4.35
N LEU A 44 -8.69 0.59 -3.35
CA LEU A 44 -8.17 0.14 -2.07
C LEU A 44 -7.96 -1.37 -2.16
N LEU A 45 -6.73 -1.84 -1.94
CA LEU A 45 -6.43 -3.25 -2.09
C LEU A 45 -7.18 -4.09 -1.04
N SER A 46 -7.72 -5.22 -1.49
CA SER A 46 -8.32 -6.21 -0.61
C SER A 46 -7.25 -7.01 0.13
N ALA A 47 -7.68 -7.78 1.12
CA ALA A 47 -6.77 -8.67 1.83
C ALA A 47 -6.10 -9.66 0.88
N GLU A 48 -6.85 -10.20 -0.07
CA GLU A 48 -6.32 -11.15 -1.05
C GLU A 48 -5.30 -10.50 -1.96
N GLU A 49 -5.56 -9.26 -2.37
CA GLU A 49 -4.64 -8.53 -3.23
C GLU A 49 -3.32 -8.20 -2.51
N GLN A 50 -3.37 -7.96 -1.20
CA GLN A 50 -2.18 -7.68 -0.40
C GLN A 50 -1.41 -8.93 -0.01
N GLN A 51 -2.04 -10.10 -0.10
CA GLN A 51 -1.47 -11.34 0.44
C GLN A 51 -0.07 -11.67 -0.11
N PRO A 52 0.22 -11.52 -1.42
CA PRO A 52 1.57 -11.83 -1.92
C PRO A 52 2.67 -11.02 -1.23
N TRP A 53 2.42 -9.75 -0.95
CA TRP A 53 3.41 -8.90 -0.27
C TRP A 53 3.50 -9.25 1.21
N LEU A 54 2.38 -9.56 1.86
CA LEU A 54 2.38 -9.99 3.26
C LEU A 54 3.11 -11.33 3.40
N ASP A 55 2.87 -12.28 2.50
CA ASP A 55 3.56 -13.57 2.51
C ASP A 55 5.07 -13.40 2.32
N ALA A 56 5.47 -12.45 1.48
CA ALA A 56 6.88 -12.20 1.24
C ALA A 56 7.60 -11.69 2.49
N LEU A 57 6.89 -11.04 3.41
CA LEU A 57 7.49 -10.57 4.66
C LEU A 57 8.05 -11.71 5.52
N ALA A 58 7.45 -12.90 5.44
CA ALA A 58 7.94 -14.06 6.17
C ALA A 58 9.35 -14.46 5.73
N ARG A 59 9.75 -14.08 4.51
CA ARG A 59 11.05 -14.38 3.94
C ARG A 59 12.01 -13.20 4.03
N LYS A 60 11.59 -12.07 4.63
CA LYS A 60 12.39 -10.86 4.77
C LYS A 60 12.65 -10.58 6.22
N ASP A 61 13.90 -10.26 6.54
CA ASP A 61 14.31 -9.95 7.91
C ASP A 61 14.05 -8.45 8.17
N PRO A 62 13.26 -8.10 9.20
CA PRO A 62 13.05 -6.69 9.54
C PRO A 62 14.36 -5.92 9.80
N ALA A 63 15.40 -6.61 10.23
CA ALA A 63 16.70 -5.97 10.49
C ALA A 63 17.40 -5.51 9.21
N THR A 64 17.12 -6.16 8.08
CA THR A 64 17.76 -5.85 6.79
C THR A 64 16.83 -5.18 5.80
N HIS A 65 15.54 -5.10 6.12
CA HIS A 65 14.52 -4.49 5.26
C HIS A 65 13.92 -3.30 6.00
N PRO A 66 14.40 -2.08 5.74
CA PRO A 66 14.04 -0.91 6.58
C PRO A 66 12.57 -0.52 6.53
N LEU A 67 11.84 -0.94 5.50
CA LEU A 67 10.41 -0.64 5.38
C LEU A 67 9.52 -1.84 5.65
N TRP A 68 10.05 -2.87 6.30
CA TRP A 68 9.32 -4.11 6.60
C TRP A 68 7.97 -3.80 7.25
N GLY A 69 6.89 -4.19 6.56
CA GLY A 69 5.53 -4.03 7.07
C GLY A 69 4.99 -2.59 7.07
N ILE A 70 5.70 -1.65 6.45
CA ILE A 70 5.28 -0.24 6.43
C ILE A 70 4.29 -0.02 5.27
N PRO A 71 3.10 0.53 5.56
CA PRO A 71 2.11 0.77 4.52
C PRO A 71 2.47 1.98 3.66
N PHE A 72 2.13 1.93 2.37
CA PHE A 72 2.27 3.08 1.50
C PHE A 72 1.14 3.11 0.46
N ALA A 73 0.83 4.30 -0.01
CA ALA A 73 -0.18 4.52 -1.04
C ALA A 73 0.51 4.89 -2.35
N ILE A 74 -0.13 4.52 -3.47
CA ILE A 74 0.43 4.72 -4.80
C ILE A 74 -0.51 5.60 -5.60
N LYS A 75 0.01 6.69 -6.15
CA LYS A 75 -0.76 7.53 -7.06
C LYS A 75 -1.17 6.71 -8.28
N ASP A 76 -2.41 6.87 -8.76
CA ASP A 76 -2.98 5.94 -9.75
C ASP A 76 -2.43 6.11 -11.18
N ASN A 77 -1.44 6.95 -11.38
CA ASN A 77 -0.70 6.98 -12.64
C ASN A 77 0.63 6.22 -12.55
N ILE A 78 0.86 5.52 -11.42
CA ILE A 78 2.09 4.74 -11.18
C ILE A 78 1.70 3.26 -11.12
N ASP A 79 2.43 2.42 -11.83
CA ASP A 79 2.09 1.00 -11.95
C ASP A 79 2.38 0.20 -10.69
N LEU A 80 1.41 -0.65 -10.32
CA LEU A 80 1.57 -1.71 -9.34
C LEU A 80 1.15 -3.01 -10.02
N ALA A 81 2.03 -3.99 -10.04
CA ALA A 81 1.79 -5.25 -10.74
C ALA A 81 0.47 -5.91 -10.32
N GLY A 82 -0.34 -6.28 -11.29
CA GLY A 82 -1.61 -6.97 -11.05
C GLY A 82 -2.77 -6.08 -10.63
N ILE A 83 -2.54 -4.77 -10.45
CA ILE A 83 -3.56 -3.82 -10.02
C ILE A 83 -3.79 -2.80 -11.13
N PRO A 84 -5.04 -2.49 -11.50
CA PRO A 84 -5.31 -1.55 -12.58
C PRO A 84 -4.68 -0.17 -12.37
N THR A 85 -4.14 0.40 -13.44
CA THR A 85 -3.68 1.78 -13.52
C THR A 85 -4.65 2.53 -14.41
N THR A 86 -5.27 3.59 -13.89
CA THR A 86 -6.31 4.32 -14.61
C THR A 86 -5.98 5.77 -14.87
N ALA A 87 -5.01 6.34 -14.16
CA ALA A 87 -4.68 7.77 -14.21
C ALA A 87 -5.93 8.64 -13.99
N ALA A 88 -6.86 8.17 -13.16
CA ALA A 88 -8.17 8.75 -12.86
C ALA A 88 -9.09 8.79 -14.08
N CYS A 89 -8.82 7.97 -15.11
CA CYS A 89 -9.64 7.87 -16.31
C CYS A 89 -9.94 6.40 -16.58
N PRO A 90 -11.16 5.90 -16.27
CA PRO A 90 -11.48 4.49 -16.43
C PRO A 90 -11.29 3.96 -17.84
N ASP A 91 -11.49 4.80 -18.86
CA ASP A 91 -11.33 4.38 -20.27
C ASP A 91 -9.86 4.14 -20.62
N PHE A 92 -8.95 4.68 -19.83
CA PHE A 92 -7.50 4.50 -20.00
C PHE A 92 -6.97 3.26 -19.28
N ALA A 93 -7.80 2.63 -18.43
CA ALA A 93 -7.34 1.60 -17.51
C ALA A 93 -6.62 0.43 -18.21
N TYR A 94 -5.53 0.00 -17.61
CA TYR A 94 -4.82 -1.22 -17.98
C TYR A 94 -4.28 -1.86 -16.72
N THR A 95 -3.98 -3.16 -16.79
CA THR A 95 -3.42 -3.89 -15.65
C THR A 95 -1.97 -4.26 -15.98
N PRO A 96 -0.99 -3.61 -15.32
CA PRO A 96 0.42 -3.90 -15.62
C PRO A 96 0.85 -5.26 -15.08
N ASP A 97 1.80 -5.89 -15.76
CA ASP A 97 2.42 -7.14 -15.32
C ASP A 97 3.56 -6.88 -14.33
N THR A 98 4.14 -5.69 -14.37
CA THR A 98 5.26 -5.32 -13.51
C THR A 98 5.00 -3.97 -12.87
N SER A 99 5.57 -3.78 -11.68
CA SER A 99 5.48 -2.51 -10.97
C SER A 99 6.48 -1.50 -11.53
N ALA A 100 6.15 -0.21 -11.39
CA ALA A 100 7.12 0.86 -11.64
C ALA A 100 8.35 0.65 -10.75
N GLN A 101 9.50 1.11 -11.21
CA GLN A 101 10.75 0.89 -10.50
C GLN A 101 10.72 1.38 -9.05
N VAL A 102 10.15 2.57 -8.81
CA VAL A 102 10.06 3.11 -7.45
C VAL A 102 9.20 2.23 -6.55
N VAL A 103 8.09 1.70 -7.10
CA VAL A 103 7.20 0.81 -6.36
C VAL A 103 7.91 -0.51 -6.06
N GLN A 104 8.63 -1.06 -7.04
CA GLN A 104 9.36 -2.30 -6.85
C GLN A 104 10.43 -2.15 -5.77
N GLN A 105 11.11 -1.01 -5.75
CA GLN A 105 12.11 -0.72 -4.72
C GLN A 105 11.49 -0.68 -3.32
N LEU A 106 10.30 -0.07 -3.19
CA LEU A 106 9.60 0.02 -1.91
C LEU A 106 9.16 -1.37 -1.44
N THR A 107 8.56 -2.16 -2.31
CA THR A 107 8.10 -3.50 -1.92
C THR A 107 9.28 -4.44 -1.66
N ASP A 108 10.39 -4.29 -2.38
CA ASP A 108 11.60 -5.06 -2.09
C ASP A 108 12.16 -4.72 -0.71
N ALA A 109 12.00 -3.48 -0.26
CA ALA A 109 12.41 -3.05 1.08
C ALA A 109 11.43 -3.50 2.18
N GLY A 110 10.35 -4.16 1.81
CA GLY A 110 9.37 -4.70 2.75
C GLY A 110 8.09 -3.89 2.92
N ALA A 111 7.94 -2.76 2.21
CA ALA A 111 6.74 -1.95 2.30
C ALA A 111 5.54 -2.66 1.65
N ILE A 112 4.35 -2.39 2.16
CA ILE A 112 3.12 -3.04 1.71
C ILE A 112 2.22 -2.00 1.04
N PRO A 113 1.84 -2.20 -0.23
CA PRO A 113 0.93 -1.27 -0.89
C PRO A 113 -0.48 -1.37 -0.30
N VAL A 114 -1.06 -0.20 -0.01
CA VAL A 114 -2.42 -0.12 0.56
C VAL A 114 -3.45 0.08 -0.55
N GLY A 115 -3.10 0.84 -1.58
CA GLY A 115 -4.02 1.10 -2.67
C GLY A 115 -3.53 2.17 -3.61
N LYS A 116 -4.37 2.44 -4.61
CA LYS A 116 -4.13 3.46 -5.62
C LYS A 116 -4.94 4.70 -5.26
N THR A 117 -4.28 5.85 -5.17
CA THR A 117 -4.92 7.08 -4.76
C THR A 117 -5.36 7.92 -5.95
N ASN A 118 -6.41 8.72 -5.70
CA ASN A 118 -6.94 9.65 -6.69
C ASN A 118 -5.91 10.74 -7.04
N LEU A 119 -6.04 11.26 -8.25
CA LEU A 119 -5.22 12.34 -8.77
C LEU A 119 -6.05 13.08 -9.81
N ASP A 120 -5.56 14.22 -10.28
CA ASP A 120 -6.17 14.85 -11.44
C ASP A 120 -5.92 13.95 -12.66
N GLN A 121 -6.89 13.89 -13.55
CA GLN A 121 -6.81 13.01 -14.70
C GLN A 121 -5.49 13.20 -15.44
N PHE A 122 -4.73 12.11 -15.63
CA PHE A 122 -3.41 12.09 -16.23
C PHE A 122 -2.38 12.98 -15.52
N ALA A 123 -2.64 13.29 -14.23
CA ALA A 123 -1.73 14.09 -13.40
C ALA A 123 -1.45 15.49 -13.97
N THR A 124 -2.44 16.10 -14.60
CA THR A 124 -2.29 17.43 -15.21
C THR A 124 -2.65 18.57 -14.27
N GLY A 125 -3.25 18.29 -13.12
CA GLY A 125 -3.60 19.28 -12.12
C GLY A 125 -2.41 19.62 -11.22
N LEU A 126 -2.56 20.68 -10.46
CA LEU A 126 -1.52 21.13 -9.53
C LEU A 126 -1.79 20.75 -8.08
#